data_aef2e532270bf809c28e0dfbf1e069b3
#
_entry.id   aef2e532270bf809c28e0dfbf1e069b3
#
_cell.length_a   1.000
_cell.length_b   1.000
_cell.length_c   1.000
_cell.angle_alpha   90.00
_cell.angle_beta   90.00
_cell.angle_gamma   90.00
#
_symmetry.space_group_name_H-M   'P 1'
#
loop_
_entity.id
_entity.type
_entity.pdbx_description
1 polymer ?
#
loop_
_entity_poly.entity_id
_entity_poly.type
_entity_poly.pdbx_seq_one_letter_code
_entity_poly.pdbx_strand_id
1 'polypeptide(L)'
;MLNRQQNSSFDLGARDFYISPSMNSSGDNNMSSAVFRDYGQKALDLEYDNRGRFPDTADCKAAQVKGSDEAKNTFNCRLDIRFGPDKTDLLDIYLAEGDTPNPIHVFFHGGYWKSNTKNDFGFVAKPFVPHGITTVVVEYPLIPA
;
A
#
# COMPACT_ATOMS: atom_id res chain seq x y z
N MET A 1 -18.86 20.87 40.73
CA MET A 1 -17.83 21.65 40.00
C MET A 1 -17.18 20.72 39.00
N LEU A 2 -17.60 20.73 37.76
CA LEU A 2 -17.11 19.89 36.68
C LEU A 2 -16.12 20.70 35.87
N ASN A 3 -14.89 20.26 35.85
CA ASN A 3 -13.80 20.90 35.14
C ASN A 3 -13.84 20.44 33.66
N ARG A 4 -14.10 21.37 32.76
CA ARG A 4 -14.00 21.17 31.31
C ARG A 4 -12.55 21.14 30.92
N GLN A 5 -12.06 19.99 30.47
CA GLN A 5 -10.79 19.92 29.76
C GLN A 5 -10.98 20.32 28.29
N GLN A 6 -10.08 21.17 27.87
CA GLN A 6 -10.02 21.80 26.55
C GLN A 6 -9.69 20.78 25.47
N ASN A 7 -10.52 20.72 24.45
CA ASN A 7 -10.19 20.11 23.16
C ASN A 7 -9.12 20.96 22.47
N SER A 8 -7.91 20.45 22.37
CA SER A 8 -6.92 20.99 21.43
C SER A 8 -7.28 20.52 20.04
N SER A 9 -7.84 21.41 19.23
CA SER A 9 -7.99 21.23 17.79
C SER A 9 -6.59 21.14 17.17
N PHE A 10 -6.25 19.99 16.62
CA PHE A 10 -5.13 19.86 15.70
C PHE A 10 -5.51 20.56 14.40
N ASP A 11 -5.05 21.78 14.25
CA ASP A 11 -5.07 22.51 13.00
C ASP A 11 -3.97 21.93 12.08
N LEU A 12 -4.36 20.98 11.25
CA LEU A 12 -3.55 20.53 10.12
C LEU A 12 -3.64 21.61 9.04
N GLY A 13 -2.82 22.65 9.18
CA GLY A 13 -2.66 23.65 8.15
C GLY A 13 -2.46 22.99 6.79
N ALA A 14 -3.44 23.19 5.91
CA ALA A 14 -3.36 22.81 4.51
C ALA A 14 -2.13 23.53 3.91
N ARG A 15 -1.01 22.83 3.84
CA ARG A 15 0.12 23.27 3.03
C ARG A 15 -0.24 22.93 1.59
N ASP A 16 -0.52 23.97 0.84
CA ASP A 16 -0.64 23.90 -0.61
C ASP A 16 0.66 23.37 -1.21
N PHE A 17 0.74 22.05 -1.39
CA PHE A 17 1.78 21.41 -2.20
C PHE A 17 1.40 21.51 -3.68
N TYR A 18 1.15 22.72 -4.14
CA TYR A 18 1.08 23.01 -5.56
C TYR A 18 2.45 23.55 -5.98
N ILE A 19 3.38 22.67 -6.33
CA ILE A 19 4.61 23.07 -7.02
C ILE A 19 4.22 23.27 -8.48
N SER A 20 3.98 24.52 -8.85
CA SER A 20 3.92 24.89 -10.26
C SER A 20 5.29 24.63 -10.89
N PRO A 21 5.38 23.86 -11.99
CA PRO A 21 6.65 23.75 -12.70
C PRO A 21 7.00 25.10 -13.27
N SER A 22 8.17 25.65 -12.90
CA SER A 22 8.75 26.82 -13.55
C SER A 22 9.01 26.47 -15.01
N MET A 23 8.34 27.18 -15.92
CA MET A 23 8.59 27.08 -17.35
C MET A 23 10.01 27.60 -17.65
N ASN A 24 10.95 26.68 -17.86
CA ASN A 24 12.17 26.99 -18.58
C ASN A 24 11.91 26.81 -20.07
N SER A 25 11.82 27.94 -20.75
CA SER A 25 11.76 28.03 -22.21
C SER A 25 13.15 27.76 -22.79
N SER A 26 13.45 26.53 -23.13
CA SER A 26 14.49 26.19 -24.10
C SER A 26 13.94 25.13 -25.02
N GLY A 27 13.85 25.49 -26.31
CA GLY A 27 13.14 24.75 -27.33
C GLY A 27 13.75 23.38 -27.62
N ASP A 28 12.89 22.38 -27.44
CA ASP A 28 12.99 21.14 -28.20
C ASP A 28 11.61 20.87 -28.82
N ASN A 29 11.51 21.17 -30.13
CA ASN A 29 10.40 20.86 -30.98
C ASN A 29 10.28 19.34 -31.16
N ASN A 30 9.81 18.63 -30.17
CA ASN A 30 9.23 17.31 -30.32
C ASN A 30 7.82 17.36 -29.72
N MET A 31 6.86 17.84 -30.51
CA MET A 31 5.44 17.81 -30.19
C MET A 31 4.95 16.35 -30.20
N SER A 32 5.30 15.57 -29.19
CA SER A 32 4.51 14.41 -28.87
C SER A 32 3.13 14.93 -28.47
N SER A 33 2.09 14.48 -29.15
CA SER A 33 0.71 14.89 -28.88
C SER A 33 0.42 14.79 -27.39
N ALA A 34 -0.18 15.84 -26.80
CA ALA A 34 -0.62 15.82 -25.42
C ALA A 34 -1.55 14.63 -25.20
N VAL A 35 -1.26 13.81 -24.19
CA VAL A 35 -2.02 12.61 -23.85
C VAL A 35 -3.06 12.92 -22.77
N PHE A 36 -2.72 13.85 -21.87
CA PHE A 36 -3.62 14.28 -20.81
C PHE A 36 -3.29 15.74 -20.44
N ARG A 37 -4.25 16.66 -20.58
CA ARG A 37 -4.02 18.11 -20.40
C ARG A 37 -2.81 18.54 -21.25
N ASP A 38 -1.84 19.22 -20.63
CA ASP A 38 -0.62 19.71 -21.28
C ASP A 38 0.55 18.71 -21.19
N TYR A 39 0.28 17.47 -20.68
CA TYR A 39 1.30 16.43 -20.51
C TYR A 39 1.41 15.56 -21.75
N GLY A 40 2.59 15.50 -22.36
CA GLY A 40 2.98 14.40 -23.25
C GLY A 40 3.26 13.13 -22.45
N GLN A 41 3.32 11.96 -23.09
CA GLN A 41 3.46 10.65 -22.42
C GLN A 41 4.62 10.63 -21.43
N LYS A 42 5.81 11.05 -21.81
CA LYS A 42 7.00 11.04 -20.97
C LYS A 42 6.83 11.89 -19.70
N ALA A 43 6.21 13.06 -19.81
CA ALA A 43 5.97 13.93 -18.65
C ALA A 43 4.92 13.32 -17.72
N LEU A 44 3.90 12.70 -18.29
CA LEU A 44 2.86 12.00 -17.53
C LEU A 44 3.43 10.79 -16.79
N ASP A 45 4.29 10.00 -17.43
CA ASP A 45 4.94 8.84 -16.80
C ASP A 45 5.79 9.26 -15.59
N LEU A 46 6.49 10.41 -15.67
CA LEU A 46 7.25 10.98 -14.56
C LEU A 46 6.35 11.40 -13.39
N GLU A 47 5.15 11.93 -13.66
CA GLU A 47 4.19 12.27 -12.61
C GLU A 47 3.68 11.03 -11.84
N TYR A 48 3.64 9.88 -12.50
CA TYR A 48 3.25 8.59 -11.90
C TYR A 48 4.43 7.79 -11.33
N ASP A 49 5.69 8.25 -11.51
CA ASP A 49 6.86 7.59 -10.94
C ASP A 49 7.07 8.00 -9.47
N ASN A 50 6.27 7.45 -8.59
CA ASN A 50 6.40 7.71 -7.15
C ASN A 50 7.76 7.25 -6.58
N ARG A 51 8.37 6.21 -7.16
CA ARG A 51 9.66 5.69 -6.68
C ARG A 51 10.81 6.64 -7.00
N GLY A 52 10.80 7.22 -8.19
CA GLY A 52 11.78 8.23 -8.58
C GLY A 52 11.63 9.53 -7.79
N ARG A 53 10.40 9.91 -7.44
CA ARG A 53 10.12 11.14 -6.67
C ARG A 53 10.43 11.04 -5.18
N PHE A 54 10.27 9.87 -4.59
CA PHE A 54 10.41 9.66 -3.15
C PHE A 54 11.46 8.59 -2.88
N PRO A 55 12.75 8.96 -2.73
CA PRO A 55 13.84 8.02 -2.50
C PRO A 55 13.65 7.17 -1.24
N ASP A 56 12.94 7.67 -0.23
CA ASP A 56 12.64 6.96 1.02
C ASP A 56 11.70 5.75 0.84
N THR A 57 11.16 5.54 -0.37
CA THR A 57 10.31 4.37 -0.65
C THR A 57 11.03 3.04 -0.47
N ALA A 58 12.36 3.00 -0.62
CA ALA A 58 13.16 1.80 -0.39
C ALA A 58 13.13 1.39 1.09
N ASP A 59 13.25 2.35 2.01
CA ASP A 59 13.20 2.10 3.45
C ASP A 59 11.81 1.66 3.89
N CYS A 60 10.76 2.28 3.34
CA CYS A 60 9.38 1.86 3.57
C CYS A 60 9.16 0.41 3.12
N LYS A 61 9.69 0.03 1.96
CA LYS A 61 9.58 -1.34 1.44
C LYS A 61 10.33 -2.33 2.33
N ALA A 62 11.54 -1.98 2.77
CA ALA A 62 12.31 -2.81 3.68
C ALA A 62 11.57 -3.03 5.02
N ALA A 63 10.96 -1.97 5.56
CA ALA A 63 10.15 -2.05 6.77
C ALA A 63 8.91 -2.95 6.59
N GLN A 64 8.23 -2.89 5.44
CA GLN A 64 7.10 -3.76 5.11
C GLN A 64 7.53 -5.24 5.08
N VAL A 65 8.61 -5.56 4.38
CA VAL A 65 9.14 -6.94 4.28
C VAL A 65 9.50 -7.44 5.66
N LYS A 66 10.28 -6.67 6.43
CA LYS A 66 10.66 -7.04 7.80
C LYS A 66 9.43 -7.27 8.69
N GLY A 67 8.45 -6.35 8.66
CA GLY A 67 7.21 -6.49 9.45
C GLY A 67 6.38 -7.70 9.04
N SER A 68 6.42 -8.10 7.76
CA SER A 68 5.72 -9.28 7.25
C SER A 68 6.40 -10.57 7.72
N ASP A 69 7.72 -10.61 7.72
CA ASP A 69 8.48 -11.76 8.24
C ASP A 69 8.30 -11.89 9.76
N GLU A 70 8.30 -10.79 10.49
CA GLU A 70 7.96 -10.78 11.91
C GLU A 70 6.56 -11.36 12.17
N ALA A 71 5.56 -10.97 11.38
CA ALA A 71 4.19 -11.48 11.53
C ALA A 71 4.12 -12.99 11.28
N LYS A 72 4.80 -13.51 10.24
CA LYS A 72 4.89 -14.94 9.94
C LYS A 72 5.51 -15.74 11.08
N ASN A 73 6.51 -15.17 11.75
CA ASN A 73 7.21 -15.81 12.85
C ASN A 73 6.48 -15.71 14.19
N THR A 74 5.61 -14.71 14.34
CA THR A 74 4.93 -14.41 15.62
C THR A 74 3.57 -15.07 15.73
N PHE A 75 2.81 -15.09 14.63
CA PHE A 75 1.42 -15.56 14.65
C PHE A 75 1.29 -16.99 14.13
N ASN A 76 0.26 -17.69 14.62
CA ASN A 76 -0.17 -18.93 14.00
C ASN A 76 -0.70 -18.60 12.60
N CYS A 77 -0.01 -19.03 11.56
CA CYS A 77 -0.39 -18.71 10.18
C CYS A 77 -0.45 -19.95 9.29
N ARG A 78 -1.28 -19.86 8.26
CA ARG A 78 -1.33 -20.81 7.15
C ARG A 78 -1.02 -20.03 5.89
N LEU A 79 0.11 -20.37 5.27
CA LEU A 79 0.61 -19.65 4.09
C LEU A 79 0.29 -20.42 2.81
N ASP A 80 0.21 -19.69 1.71
CA ASP A 80 0.06 -20.23 0.34
C ASP A 80 -1.17 -21.16 0.17
N ILE A 81 -2.27 -20.83 0.86
CA ILE A 81 -3.52 -21.57 0.70
C ILE A 81 -4.10 -21.26 -0.67
N ARG A 82 -4.28 -22.32 -1.47
CA ARG A 82 -4.86 -22.21 -2.80
C ARG A 82 -6.38 -22.16 -2.70
N PHE A 83 -6.99 -21.17 -3.37
CA PHE A 83 -8.45 -21.03 -3.44
C PHE A 83 -9.03 -21.17 -4.85
N GLY A 84 -8.18 -21.26 -5.89
CA GLY A 84 -8.59 -21.39 -7.29
C GLY A 84 -7.53 -22.05 -8.16
N PRO A 85 -7.76 -22.16 -9.49
CA PRO A 85 -6.90 -22.88 -10.42
C PRO A 85 -5.65 -22.12 -10.81
N ASP A 86 -5.65 -20.78 -10.78
CA ASP A 86 -4.53 -19.98 -11.24
C ASP A 86 -3.38 -19.97 -10.23
N LYS A 87 -2.17 -19.75 -10.74
CA LYS A 87 -0.96 -19.72 -9.91
C LYS A 87 -0.98 -18.63 -8.84
N THR A 88 -1.74 -17.58 -9.08
CA THR A 88 -1.93 -16.44 -8.18
C THR A 88 -3.16 -16.57 -7.28
N ASP A 89 -3.94 -17.64 -7.41
CA ASP A 89 -5.08 -17.91 -6.52
C ASP A 89 -4.58 -18.43 -5.16
N LEU A 90 -3.83 -17.61 -4.47
CA LEU A 90 -3.19 -17.90 -3.19
C LEU A 90 -3.58 -16.87 -2.14
N LEU A 91 -3.66 -17.30 -0.90
CA LEU A 91 -3.83 -16.41 0.24
C LEU A 91 -3.04 -16.90 1.44
N ASP A 92 -2.74 -15.97 2.34
CA ASP A 92 -2.17 -16.26 3.66
C ASP A 92 -3.19 -15.93 4.73
N ILE A 93 -3.33 -16.81 5.73
CA ILE A 93 -4.21 -16.61 6.88
C ILE A 93 -3.36 -16.49 8.13
N TYR A 94 -3.53 -15.41 8.87
CA TYR A 94 -2.98 -15.17 10.19
C TYR A 94 -4.10 -15.32 11.20
N LEU A 95 -4.06 -16.43 11.96
CA LEU A 95 -5.15 -16.83 12.81
C LEU A 95 -5.12 -16.07 14.14
N ALA A 96 -6.24 -15.48 14.51
CA ALA A 96 -6.45 -15.00 15.86
C ALA A 96 -6.75 -16.18 16.80
N GLU A 97 -6.33 -16.05 18.05
CA GLU A 97 -6.66 -17.02 19.11
C GLU A 97 -8.07 -16.78 19.62
N GLY A 98 -8.72 -17.83 20.09
CA GLY A 98 -10.06 -17.79 20.70
C GLY A 98 -10.92 -19.02 20.38
N ASP A 99 -11.90 -19.27 21.24
CA ASP A 99 -12.79 -20.44 21.16
C ASP A 99 -14.07 -20.19 20.33
N THR A 100 -14.28 -18.97 19.87
CA THR A 100 -15.47 -18.56 19.09
C THR A 100 -15.07 -18.17 17.68
N PRO A 101 -16.00 -18.15 16.71
CA PRO A 101 -15.71 -17.63 15.38
C PRO A 101 -15.21 -16.20 15.49
N ASN A 102 -13.94 -16.00 15.15
CA ASN A 102 -13.33 -14.68 15.14
C ASN A 102 -13.76 -13.87 13.92
N PRO A 103 -13.94 -12.55 14.03
CA PRO A 103 -14.08 -11.69 12.86
C PRO A 103 -12.91 -11.88 11.89
N ILE A 104 -13.17 -11.70 10.61
CA ILE A 104 -12.16 -11.85 9.55
C ILE A 104 -11.93 -10.51 8.88
N HIS A 105 -10.68 -10.09 8.86
CA HIS A 105 -10.20 -8.97 8.05
C HIS A 105 -9.57 -9.52 6.77
N VAL A 106 -10.10 -9.16 5.61
CA VAL A 106 -9.55 -9.57 4.31
C VAL A 106 -8.84 -8.38 3.68
N PHE A 107 -7.58 -8.56 3.32
CA PHE A 107 -6.74 -7.51 2.76
C PHE A 107 -6.27 -7.86 1.35
N PHE A 108 -6.47 -6.95 0.42
CA PHE A 108 -5.93 -6.97 -0.93
C PHE A 108 -4.84 -5.91 -1.05
N HIS A 109 -3.65 -6.32 -1.43
CA HIS A 109 -2.50 -5.43 -1.45
C HIS A 109 -2.57 -4.38 -2.55
N GLY A 110 -1.94 -3.22 -2.31
CA GLY A 110 -1.72 -2.19 -3.31
C GLY A 110 -0.53 -2.53 -4.21
N GLY A 111 -0.32 -1.70 -5.22
CA GLY A 111 0.78 -1.84 -6.19
C GLY A 111 0.36 -1.50 -7.60
N TYR A 112 -0.78 -0.81 -7.72
CA TYR A 112 -1.32 -0.36 -9.01
C TYR A 112 -1.54 -1.50 -10.02
N TRP A 113 -1.84 -2.71 -9.52
CA TRP A 113 -1.95 -3.96 -10.29
C TRP A 113 -0.68 -4.34 -11.07
N LYS A 114 0.46 -3.73 -10.79
CA LYS A 114 1.74 -3.94 -11.49
C LYS A 114 2.84 -4.51 -10.61
N SER A 115 2.70 -4.41 -9.30
CA SER A 115 3.78 -4.73 -8.37
C SER A 115 3.28 -5.19 -7.02
N ASN A 116 4.20 -5.70 -6.22
CA ASN A 116 4.01 -6.31 -4.92
C ASN A 116 3.37 -7.71 -5.00
N THR A 117 3.34 -8.36 -3.88
CA THR A 117 2.72 -9.68 -3.65
C THR A 117 2.14 -9.73 -2.25
N LYS A 118 1.29 -10.71 -1.95
CA LYS A 118 0.81 -10.96 -0.59
C LYS A 118 1.93 -11.06 0.46
N ASN A 119 3.11 -11.55 0.04
CA ASN A 119 4.25 -11.73 0.93
C ASN A 119 4.79 -10.43 1.51
N ASP A 120 4.58 -9.32 0.82
CA ASP A 120 4.99 -7.99 1.26
C ASP A 120 4.08 -7.41 2.35
N PHE A 121 2.90 -8.01 2.58
CA PHE A 121 1.84 -7.40 3.39
C PHE A 121 1.40 -8.21 4.62
N GLY A 122 2.12 -9.26 5.00
CA GLY A 122 1.85 -9.99 6.24
C GLY A 122 1.81 -9.08 7.49
N PHE A 123 2.54 -7.96 7.46
CA PHE A 123 2.56 -7.00 8.57
C PHE A 123 1.19 -6.41 8.91
N VAL A 124 0.22 -6.40 7.98
CA VAL A 124 -1.13 -5.90 8.24
C VAL A 124 -1.87 -6.76 9.27
N ALA A 125 -1.42 -7.98 9.54
CA ALA A 125 -1.98 -8.83 10.58
C ALA A 125 -1.65 -8.33 12.01
N LYS A 126 -0.55 -7.58 12.18
CA LYS A 126 -0.05 -7.16 13.50
C LYS A 126 -1.05 -6.34 14.34
N PRO A 127 -1.81 -5.39 13.78
CA PRO A 127 -2.80 -4.65 14.54
C PRO A 127 -4.12 -5.41 14.78
N PHE A 128 -4.38 -6.51 14.08
CA PHE A 128 -5.67 -7.20 14.13
C PHE A 128 -5.64 -8.51 14.93
N VAL A 129 -4.65 -9.35 14.66
CA VAL A 129 -4.56 -10.70 15.25
C VAL A 129 -4.53 -10.67 16.78
N PRO A 130 -3.76 -9.78 17.46
CA PRO A 130 -3.77 -9.71 18.92
C PRO A 130 -5.10 -9.24 19.51
N HIS A 131 -5.99 -8.70 18.69
CA HIS A 131 -7.31 -8.23 19.10
C HIS A 131 -8.44 -9.21 18.71
N GLY A 132 -8.09 -10.46 18.44
CA GLY A 132 -9.07 -11.50 18.13
C GLY A 132 -9.64 -11.43 16.70
N ILE A 133 -8.95 -10.77 15.76
CA ILE A 133 -9.39 -10.65 14.37
C ILE A 133 -8.43 -11.43 13.48
N THR A 134 -8.93 -12.52 12.88
CA THR A 134 -8.17 -13.28 11.88
C THR A 134 -7.94 -12.43 10.64
N THR A 135 -6.70 -12.38 10.15
CA THR A 135 -6.36 -11.59 8.96
C THR A 135 -6.01 -12.50 7.79
N VAL A 136 -6.59 -12.21 6.64
CA VAL A 136 -6.36 -12.91 5.37
C VAL A 136 -5.73 -11.93 4.40
N VAL A 137 -4.56 -12.28 3.84
CA VAL A 137 -3.85 -11.48 2.83
C VAL A 137 -3.93 -12.23 1.51
N VAL A 138 -4.55 -11.61 0.51
CA VAL A 138 -4.90 -12.26 -0.76
C VAL A 138 -3.91 -11.84 -1.85
N GLU A 139 -3.48 -12.83 -2.66
CA GLU A 139 -2.75 -12.60 -3.90
C GLU A 139 -3.74 -12.43 -5.05
N TYR A 140 -3.33 -11.72 -6.10
CA TYR A 140 -4.10 -11.57 -7.32
C TYR A 140 -3.20 -11.38 -8.54
N PRO A 141 -3.68 -11.68 -9.77
CA PRO A 141 -2.89 -11.49 -10.98
C PRO A 141 -2.50 -10.03 -11.20
N LEU A 142 -1.24 -9.79 -11.53
CA LEU A 142 -0.75 -8.47 -11.92
C LEU A 142 -0.88 -8.28 -13.43
N ILE A 143 -1.00 -7.04 -13.89
CA ILE A 143 -1.07 -6.67 -15.31
C ILE A 143 0.26 -6.04 -15.79
N PRO A 144 0.66 -6.30 -17.05
CA PRO A 144 0.08 -7.27 -17.98
C PRO A 144 0.35 -8.70 -17.52
N ALA A 145 -0.67 -9.59 -17.69
CA ALA A 145 -0.57 -11.01 -17.36
C ALA A 145 0.08 -11.77 -18.52
#